data_c78315778cbbaf9b8d108ee4d9c806ba
#
_entry.id   c78315778cbbaf9b8d108ee4d9c806ba
#
_cell.length_a   1.000
_cell.length_b   1.000
_cell.length_c   1.000
_cell.angle_alpha   90.00
_cell.angle_beta   90.00
_cell.angle_gamma   90.00
#
_symmetry.space_group_name_H-M   'P 1'
#
loop_
_entity.id
_entity.type
_entity.pdbx_description
1 polymer ?
#
loop_
_entity_poly.entity_id
_entity_poly.type
_entity_poly.pdbx_seq_one_letter_code
_entity_poly.pdbx_strand_id
1 'polypeptide(L)'
;MKKIKNYIGQFHTIVWVLLIGTVLTRGSVYMTLPFLSIFLSRHLDVSPLIIGLTVGMSPLMGTVGGFVGGHLSDRFGRKPIMFISIFGLAFVYFGFTVANGQGWFILLNAINGLCGSFFEPASQAMMADFTEKNKRMKVYSLRYTAINIGASVGPLLGAYFANVSAKTSFFITGTTYLFYGLAILWILNRMVMRQEETGKKIVSFVDAFKIIRTDKAFRYLLFGIILINIGYVQLDSNFPQFLAKKLGNGVEIFSVLLTINAVMVVFLQMPISHFAEKFKLMQVMVFGSIFITVGLIGFGHVTGWVTAIISAAIFTIGEILIFPSNNMMMDHLAPEHLRGTYFGAGQFKKIGNFIGPIMGGYLMGHLQGQMMFLIIGLASLGSTLFFTAGNKTYLKMKETRLENSI
;
A
#
# COMPACT_ATOMS: atom_id res chain seq x y z
N MET A 1 -19.26 28.92 13.33
CA MET A 1 -17.96 28.94 14.03
C MET A 1 -17.94 28.09 15.30
N LYS A 2 -18.90 28.17 16.25
CA LYS A 2 -18.92 27.34 17.49
C LYS A 2 -18.90 25.82 17.23
N LYS A 3 -19.64 25.29 16.24
CA LYS A 3 -19.65 23.85 15.89
C LYS A 3 -18.29 23.34 15.42
N ILE A 4 -17.56 24.14 14.61
CA ILE A 4 -16.22 23.79 14.10
C ILE A 4 -15.21 23.80 15.26
N LYS A 5 -15.26 24.82 16.13
CA LYS A 5 -14.39 24.93 17.30
C LYS A 5 -14.59 23.76 18.28
N ASN A 6 -15.85 23.36 18.50
CA ASN A 6 -16.18 22.18 19.31
C ASN A 6 -15.72 20.87 18.66
N TYR A 7 -15.76 20.76 17.32
CA TYR A 7 -15.27 19.58 16.62
C TYR A 7 -13.75 19.46 16.67
N ILE A 8 -13.04 20.56 16.47
CA ILE A 8 -11.58 20.61 16.57
C ILE A 8 -11.12 20.29 17.99
N GLY A 9 -11.84 20.79 19.01
CA GLY A 9 -11.55 20.51 20.43
C GLY A 9 -11.78 19.07 20.89
N GLN A 10 -12.35 18.18 20.04
CA GLN A 10 -12.59 16.78 20.39
C GLN A 10 -11.31 15.94 20.44
N PHE A 11 -10.24 16.36 19.75
CA PHE A 11 -8.99 15.64 19.64
C PHE A 11 -7.82 16.52 20.02
N HIS A 12 -6.79 15.89 20.56
CA HIS A 12 -5.54 16.56 20.90
C HIS A 12 -4.86 17.16 19.65
N THR A 13 -4.14 18.27 19.77
CA THR A 13 -3.48 18.99 18.67
C THR A 13 -2.56 18.06 17.85
N ILE A 14 -1.83 17.14 18.49
CA ILE A 14 -0.98 16.17 17.80
C ILE A 14 -1.75 15.30 16.81
N VAL A 15 -2.99 14.90 17.13
CA VAL A 15 -3.83 14.09 16.24
C VAL A 15 -4.15 14.87 14.97
N TRP A 16 -4.48 16.16 15.09
CA TRP A 16 -4.74 17.01 13.93
C TRP A 16 -3.49 17.21 13.06
N VAL A 17 -2.32 17.41 13.67
CA VAL A 17 -1.06 17.54 12.94
C VAL A 17 -0.74 16.23 12.21
N LEU A 18 -0.95 15.09 12.83
CA LEU A 18 -0.76 13.78 12.18
C LEU A 18 -1.77 13.55 11.04
N LEU A 19 -3.03 13.99 11.17
CA LEU A 19 -4.05 13.89 10.12
C LEU A 19 -3.74 14.82 8.93
N ILE A 20 -3.44 16.09 9.17
CA ILE A 20 -3.07 17.05 8.12
C ILE A 20 -1.79 16.60 7.43
N GLY A 21 -0.78 16.20 8.22
CA GLY A 21 0.46 15.64 7.68
C GLY A 21 0.21 14.39 6.83
N THR A 22 -0.77 13.55 7.18
CA THR A 22 -1.16 12.40 6.36
C THR A 22 -1.70 12.86 4.99
N VAL A 23 -2.58 13.87 4.93
CA VAL A 23 -3.07 14.42 3.64
C VAL A 23 -1.90 14.89 2.80
N LEU A 24 -1.04 15.74 3.37
CA LEU A 24 0.07 16.36 2.65
C LEU A 24 1.10 15.32 2.18
N THR A 25 1.53 14.42 3.05
CA THR A 25 2.53 13.41 2.71
C THR A 25 1.97 12.37 1.72
N ARG A 26 0.72 11.94 1.87
CA ARG A 26 0.10 11.03 0.90
C ARG A 26 -0.08 11.70 -0.46
N GLY A 27 -0.56 12.96 -0.49
CA GLY A 27 -0.63 13.73 -1.73
C GLY A 27 0.73 13.85 -2.42
N SER A 28 1.77 14.20 -1.68
CA SER A 28 3.13 14.31 -2.20
C SER A 28 3.70 12.97 -2.69
N VAL A 29 3.44 11.87 -1.97
CA VAL A 29 3.87 10.51 -2.38
C VAL A 29 3.17 10.09 -3.67
N TYR A 30 1.85 10.26 -3.76
CA TYR A 30 1.09 9.94 -4.98
C TYR A 30 1.40 10.87 -6.15
N MET A 31 1.86 12.11 -5.87
CA MET A 31 2.41 13.02 -6.89
C MET A 31 3.74 12.51 -7.46
N THR A 32 4.48 11.68 -6.71
CA THR A 32 5.90 11.40 -6.98
C THR A 32 6.16 9.96 -7.39
N LEU A 33 5.81 8.99 -6.54
CA LEU A 33 6.24 7.60 -6.73
C LEU A 33 5.64 6.91 -7.97
N PRO A 34 4.34 7.07 -8.31
CA PRO A 34 3.80 6.47 -9.52
C PRO A 34 4.46 7.02 -10.80
N PHE A 35 4.94 8.26 -10.75
CA PHE A 35 5.63 8.92 -11.88
C PHE A 35 7.13 8.65 -11.92
N LEU A 36 7.70 8.06 -10.87
CA LEU A 36 9.13 7.67 -10.83
C LEU A 36 9.47 6.72 -11.98
N SER A 37 8.60 5.76 -12.29
CA SER A 37 8.81 4.82 -13.39
C SER A 37 8.85 5.52 -14.75
N ILE A 38 8.00 6.54 -14.96
CA ILE A 38 8.00 7.38 -16.16
C ILE A 38 9.29 8.21 -16.23
N PHE A 39 9.68 8.82 -15.12
CA PHE A 39 10.91 9.60 -15.03
C PHE A 39 12.14 8.77 -15.39
N LEU A 40 12.30 7.58 -14.81
CA LEU A 40 13.40 6.67 -15.08
C LEU A 40 13.44 6.25 -16.56
N SER A 41 12.26 5.94 -17.14
CA SER A 41 12.16 5.54 -18.54
C SER A 41 12.49 6.66 -19.53
N ARG A 42 12.15 7.92 -19.21
CA ARG A 42 12.32 9.06 -20.13
C ARG A 42 13.68 9.76 -20.01
N HIS A 43 14.26 9.83 -18.80
CA HIS A 43 15.42 10.68 -18.53
C HIS A 43 16.71 9.88 -18.34
N LEU A 44 16.66 8.62 -17.99
CA LEU A 44 17.85 7.80 -17.73
C LEU A 44 17.98 6.62 -18.69
N ASP A 45 17.06 6.48 -19.63
CA ASP A 45 17.00 5.38 -20.62
C ASP A 45 17.22 3.99 -19.98
N VAL A 46 16.61 3.79 -18.83
CA VAL A 46 16.78 2.57 -18.02
C VAL A 46 15.83 1.50 -18.52
N SER A 47 16.31 0.26 -18.58
CA SER A 47 15.48 -0.87 -19.00
C SER A 47 14.25 -1.06 -18.08
N PRO A 48 13.12 -1.59 -18.60
CA PRO A 48 11.92 -1.84 -17.79
C PRO A 48 12.16 -2.76 -16.59
N LEU A 49 13.12 -3.70 -16.72
CA LEU A 49 13.54 -4.60 -15.63
C LEU A 49 14.14 -3.79 -14.46
N ILE A 50 15.04 -2.87 -14.75
CA ILE A 50 15.70 -2.03 -13.74
C ILE A 50 14.71 -1.06 -13.11
N ILE A 51 13.76 -0.53 -13.89
CA ILE A 51 12.66 0.28 -13.34
C ILE A 51 11.82 -0.55 -12.37
N GLY A 52 11.47 -1.79 -12.77
CA GLY A 52 10.73 -2.72 -11.91
C GLY A 52 11.47 -3.05 -10.62
N LEU A 53 12.79 -3.27 -10.70
CA LEU A 53 13.64 -3.47 -9.52
C LEU A 53 13.64 -2.23 -8.62
N THR A 54 13.81 -1.04 -9.19
CA THR A 54 13.80 0.22 -8.45
C THR A 54 12.50 0.41 -7.68
N VAL A 55 11.36 0.25 -8.35
CA VAL A 55 10.03 0.39 -7.73
C VAL A 55 9.78 -0.70 -6.68
N GLY A 56 10.19 -1.94 -6.95
CA GLY A 56 10.03 -3.08 -6.06
C GLY A 56 10.85 -3.00 -4.77
N MET A 57 11.97 -2.25 -4.77
CA MET A 57 12.84 -2.14 -3.57
C MET A 57 12.12 -1.53 -2.37
N SER A 58 11.21 -0.57 -2.57
CA SER A 58 10.47 0.05 -1.46
C SER A 58 9.55 -0.95 -0.72
N PRO A 59 8.67 -1.73 -1.37
CA PRO A 59 7.88 -2.75 -0.67
C PRO A 59 8.72 -3.87 -0.07
N LEU A 60 9.86 -4.27 -0.70
CA LEU A 60 10.77 -5.25 -0.13
C LEU A 60 11.34 -4.77 1.21
N MET A 61 11.97 -3.60 1.19
CA MET A 61 12.58 -3.01 2.38
C MET A 61 11.53 -2.57 3.40
N GLY A 62 10.32 -2.21 2.94
CA GLY A 62 9.17 -1.98 3.79
C GLY A 62 8.68 -3.22 4.53
N THR A 63 8.83 -4.42 3.94
CA THR A 63 8.56 -5.69 4.63
C THR A 63 9.58 -5.96 5.71
N VAL A 64 10.88 -5.85 5.39
CA VAL A 64 11.98 -6.01 6.35
C VAL A 64 11.84 -4.98 7.50
N GLY A 65 11.62 -3.73 7.13
CA GLY A 65 11.46 -2.63 8.08
C GLY A 65 10.23 -2.78 8.99
N GLY A 66 9.15 -3.36 8.51
CA GLY A 66 7.95 -3.61 9.32
C GLY A 66 8.21 -4.51 10.53
N PHE A 67 9.08 -5.51 10.38
CA PHE A 67 9.52 -6.38 11.49
C PHE A 67 10.53 -5.69 12.40
N VAL A 68 11.51 -5.00 11.82
CA VAL A 68 12.58 -4.32 12.57
C VAL A 68 12.07 -3.08 13.28
N GLY A 69 11.20 -2.30 12.64
CA GLY A 69 10.68 -1.03 13.13
C GLY A 69 9.85 -1.16 14.40
N GLY A 70 9.05 -2.22 14.52
CA GLY A 70 8.31 -2.55 15.73
C GLY A 70 9.26 -2.74 16.91
N HIS A 71 10.28 -3.59 16.75
CA HIS A 71 11.29 -3.86 17.77
C HIS A 71 12.09 -2.60 18.17
N LEU A 72 12.51 -1.81 17.19
CA LEU A 72 13.22 -0.55 17.43
C LEU A 72 12.35 0.48 18.17
N SER A 73 11.07 0.59 17.77
CA SER A 73 10.12 1.51 18.41
C SER A 73 9.85 1.16 19.87
N ASP A 74 9.80 -0.14 20.21
CA ASP A 74 9.60 -0.59 21.58
C ASP A 74 10.87 -0.44 22.43
N ARG A 75 12.07 -0.64 21.81
CA ARG A 75 13.36 -0.52 22.51
C ARG A 75 13.80 0.93 22.73
N PHE A 76 13.67 1.77 21.71
CA PHE A 76 14.18 3.16 21.74
C PHE A 76 13.06 4.20 21.96
N GLY A 77 11.81 3.77 22.01
CA GLY A 77 10.65 4.63 22.09
C GLY A 77 10.15 5.12 20.73
N ARG A 78 8.87 5.52 20.69
CA ARG A 78 8.20 5.93 19.43
C ARG A 78 8.76 7.22 18.83
N LYS A 79 9.10 8.20 19.71
CA LYS A 79 9.54 9.53 19.28
C LYS A 79 10.82 9.50 18.44
N PRO A 80 11.94 8.87 18.85
CA PRO A 80 13.15 8.79 18.04
C PRO A 80 12.92 8.09 16.68
N ILE A 81 12.16 7.00 16.69
CA ILE A 81 11.89 6.23 15.48
C ILE A 81 11.08 7.05 14.47
N MET A 82 10.08 7.80 14.94
CA MET A 82 9.32 8.71 14.07
C MET A 82 10.21 9.78 13.46
N PHE A 83 11.14 10.37 14.23
CA PHE A 83 12.04 11.41 13.73
C PHE A 83 13.03 10.86 12.71
N ILE A 84 13.73 9.78 13.04
CA ILE A 84 14.66 9.14 12.10
C ILE A 84 13.94 8.81 10.79
N SER A 85 12.72 8.30 10.88
CA SER A 85 11.94 7.91 9.72
C SER A 85 11.51 9.10 8.87
N ILE A 86 10.94 10.15 9.48
CA ILE A 86 10.37 11.27 8.74
C ILE A 86 11.45 12.16 8.11
N PHE A 87 12.57 12.40 8.82
CA PHE A 87 13.71 13.11 8.25
C PHE A 87 14.46 12.24 7.24
N GLY A 88 14.52 10.91 7.45
CA GLY A 88 15.00 9.95 6.47
C GLY A 88 14.20 10.00 5.16
N LEU A 89 12.87 10.08 5.24
CA LEU A 89 12.01 10.27 4.06
C LEU A 89 12.29 11.62 3.37
N ALA A 90 12.41 12.72 4.12
CA ALA A 90 12.80 14.01 3.54
C ALA A 90 14.14 13.93 2.79
N PHE A 91 15.14 13.29 3.42
CA PHE A 91 16.45 13.06 2.81
C PHE A 91 16.37 12.25 1.52
N VAL A 92 15.57 11.16 1.51
CA VAL A 92 15.36 10.33 0.31
C VAL A 92 14.81 11.15 -0.84
N TYR A 93 13.76 11.95 -0.61
CA TYR A 93 13.14 12.73 -1.67
C TYR A 93 14.04 13.88 -2.16
N PHE A 94 14.82 14.53 -1.30
CA PHE A 94 15.87 15.45 -1.74
C PHE A 94 16.97 14.72 -2.50
N GLY A 95 17.32 13.50 -2.07
CA GLY A 95 18.26 12.64 -2.78
C GLY A 95 17.82 12.34 -4.21
N PHE A 96 16.52 12.07 -4.45
CA PHE A 96 16.01 11.87 -5.81
C PHE A 96 16.19 13.09 -6.72
N THR A 97 16.24 14.31 -6.17
CA THR A 97 16.45 15.54 -6.99
C THR A 97 17.87 15.63 -7.56
N VAL A 98 18.85 15.10 -6.84
CA VAL A 98 20.29 15.18 -7.18
C VAL A 98 20.84 13.86 -7.68
N ALA A 99 20.07 12.76 -7.58
CA ALA A 99 20.52 11.45 -8.00
C ALA A 99 20.83 11.39 -9.49
N ASN A 100 22.00 10.86 -9.82
CA ASN A 100 22.46 10.60 -11.16
C ASN A 100 22.81 9.11 -11.28
N GLY A 101 22.09 8.41 -12.14
CA GLY A 101 22.29 6.97 -12.36
C GLY A 101 21.36 6.07 -11.54
N GLN A 102 21.06 4.92 -12.13
CA GLN A 102 20.04 3.96 -11.66
C GLN A 102 20.29 3.43 -10.25
N GLY A 103 21.57 3.21 -9.86
CA GLY A 103 21.92 2.66 -8.55
C GLY A 103 21.47 3.52 -7.38
N TRP A 104 21.54 4.87 -7.54
CA TRP A 104 21.06 5.80 -6.53
C TRP A 104 19.54 5.73 -6.34
N PHE A 105 18.78 5.60 -7.43
CA PHE A 105 17.32 5.48 -7.35
C PHE A 105 16.90 4.16 -6.68
N ILE A 106 17.61 3.06 -6.93
CA ILE A 106 17.39 1.77 -6.25
C ILE A 106 17.65 1.92 -4.74
N LEU A 107 18.79 2.49 -4.35
CA LEU A 107 19.18 2.67 -2.96
C LEU A 107 18.19 3.61 -2.22
N LEU A 108 17.90 4.76 -2.81
CA LEU A 108 16.99 5.73 -2.21
C LEU A 108 15.58 5.16 -2.05
N ASN A 109 15.09 4.38 -3.03
CA ASN A 109 13.77 3.75 -2.91
C ASN A 109 13.76 2.61 -1.88
N ALA A 110 14.87 1.93 -1.68
CA ALA A 110 15.05 0.98 -0.58
C ALA A 110 14.94 1.68 0.79
N ILE A 111 15.65 2.80 0.97
CA ILE A 111 15.58 3.62 2.19
C ILE A 111 14.17 4.20 2.39
N ASN A 112 13.50 4.63 1.31
CA ASN A 112 12.10 5.05 1.35
C ASN A 112 11.19 3.99 1.97
N GLY A 113 11.32 2.74 1.54
CA GLY A 113 10.56 1.62 2.09
C GLY A 113 10.82 1.37 3.57
N LEU A 114 12.11 1.40 3.99
CA LEU A 114 12.49 1.26 5.41
C LEU A 114 11.89 2.38 6.27
N CYS A 115 12.14 3.63 5.90
CA CYS A 115 11.67 4.79 6.66
C CYS A 115 10.14 4.82 6.72
N GLY A 116 9.44 4.55 5.60
CA GLY A 116 7.98 4.49 5.57
C GLY A 116 7.41 3.42 6.51
N SER A 117 8.04 2.25 6.56
CA SER A 117 7.60 1.14 7.40
C SER A 117 7.82 1.37 8.91
N PHE A 118 8.74 2.24 9.28
CA PHE A 118 8.95 2.66 10.67
C PHE A 118 7.96 3.75 11.07
N PHE A 119 7.75 4.73 10.20
CA PHE A 119 6.91 5.90 10.48
C PHE A 119 5.44 5.54 10.63
N GLU A 120 4.91 4.72 9.73
CA GLU A 120 3.49 4.45 9.62
C GLU A 120 2.87 3.85 10.90
N PRO A 121 3.42 2.74 11.48
CA PRO A 121 2.89 2.17 12.73
C PRO A 121 3.08 3.10 13.93
N ALA A 122 4.22 3.79 14.01
CA ALA A 122 4.51 4.71 15.11
C ALA A 122 3.54 5.90 15.11
N SER A 123 3.23 6.46 13.93
CA SER A 123 2.24 7.53 13.76
C SER A 123 0.84 7.08 14.17
N GLN A 124 0.40 5.86 13.75
CA GLN A 124 -0.90 5.31 14.15
C GLN A 124 -1.00 5.06 15.65
N ALA A 125 0.05 4.51 16.24
CA ALA A 125 0.10 4.28 17.68
C ALA A 125 0.03 5.60 18.45
N MET A 126 0.73 6.64 17.99
CA MET A 126 0.67 7.97 18.59
C MET A 126 -0.73 8.58 18.49
N MET A 127 -1.41 8.45 17.35
CA MET A 127 -2.82 8.87 17.24
C MET A 127 -3.71 8.15 18.27
N ALA A 128 -3.50 6.85 18.49
CA ALA A 128 -4.26 6.07 19.45
C ALA A 128 -3.99 6.47 20.91
N ASP A 129 -2.73 6.79 21.24
CA ASP A 129 -2.32 7.18 22.61
C ASP A 129 -2.94 8.52 23.02
N PHE A 130 -3.05 9.46 22.08
CA PHE A 130 -3.65 10.78 22.32
C PHE A 130 -5.15 10.83 22.01
N THR A 131 -5.82 9.65 21.91
CA THR A 131 -7.25 9.55 21.65
C THR A 131 -7.93 8.59 22.62
N GLU A 132 -9.00 9.05 23.26
CA GLU A 132 -9.86 8.23 24.12
C GLU A 132 -10.34 6.97 23.36
N LYS A 133 -10.42 5.84 24.06
CA LYS A 133 -10.75 4.53 23.44
C LYS A 133 -12.03 4.56 22.59
N ASN A 134 -13.09 5.23 23.07
CA ASN A 134 -14.38 5.40 22.38
C ASN A 134 -14.32 6.26 21.12
N LYS A 135 -13.28 7.11 20.96
CA LYS A 135 -13.09 8.01 19.81
C LYS A 135 -12.06 7.48 18.80
N ARG A 136 -11.34 6.39 19.08
CA ARG A 136 -10.29 5.85 18.21
C ARG A 136 -10.80 5.48 16.82
N MET A 137 -11.99 4.87 16.74
CA MET A 137 -12.61 4.53 15.46
C MET A 137 -12.78 5.78 14.58
N LYS A 138 -13.23 6.90 15.17
CA LYS A 138 -13.39 8.16 14.45
C LYS A 138 -12.06 8.72 13.92
N VAL A 139 -10.99 8.64 14.71
CA VAL A 139 -9.64 9.07 14.30
C VAL A 139 -9.12 8.20 13.16
N TYR A 140 -9.29 6.87 13.21
CA TYR A 140 -8.89 5.99 12.13
C TYR A 140 -9.70 6.22 10.84
N SER A 141 -11.00 6.53 10.96
CA SER A 141 -11.83 6.91 9.82
C SER A 141 -11.36 8.23 9.20
N LEU A 142 -11.05 9.24 10.02
CA LEU A 142 -10.48 10.51 9.55
C LEU A 142 -9.12 10.31 8.86
N ARG A 143 -8.28 9.41 9.40
CA ARG A 143 -7.01 9.07 8.78
C ARG A 143 -7.19 8.38 7.43
N TYR A 144 -8.13 7.45 7.33
CA TYR A 144 -8.47 6.81 6.05
C TYR A 144 -8.93 7.85 5.03
N THR A 145 -9.81 8.79 5.43
CA THR A 145 -10.23 9.91 4.59
C THR A 145 -9.05 10.78 4.17
N ALA A 146 -8.12 11.08 5.09
CA ALA A 146 -6.92 11.87 4.80
C ALA A 146 -6.02 11.20 3.75
N ILE A 147 -5.83 9.87 3.83
CA ILE A 147 -5.09 9.09 2.83
C ILE A 147 -5.75 9.22 1.46
N ASN A 148 -7.06 9.06 1.38
CA ASN A 148 -7.79 9.08 0.10
C ASN A 148 -7.86 10.49 -0.51
N ILE A 149 -7.95 11.57 0.30
CA ILE A 149 -7.82 12.95 -0.19
C ILE A 149 -6.44 13.12 -0.86
N GLY A 150 -5.36 12.69 -0.20
CA GLY A 150 -4.03 12.75 -0.78
C GLY A 150 -3.91 11.92 -2.06
N ALA A 151 -4.45 10.70 -2.05
CA ALA A 151 -4.46 9.81 -3.21
C ALA A 151 -5.27 10.35 -4.40
N SER A 152 -6.31 11.16 -4.16
CA SER A 152 -7.12 11.75 -5.23
C SER A 152 -6.45 12.98 -5.88
N VAL A 153 -5.77 13.81 -5.10
CA VAL A 153 -5.16 15.06 -5.58
C VAL A 153 -3.73 14.84 -6.10
N GLY A 154 -2.98 13.96 -5.44
CA GLY A 154 -1.56 13.71 -5.73
C GLY A 154 -1.27 13.40 -7.20
N PRO A 155 -1.95 12.44 -7.84
CA PRO A 155 -1.68 12.06 -9.22
C PRO A 155 -1.89 13.18 -10.24
N LEU A 156 -2.87 14.06 -10.02
CA LEU A 156 -3.12 15.22 -10.89
C LEU A 156 -1.94 16.20 -10.87
N LEU A 157 -1.41 16.49 -9.68
CA LEU A 157 -0.19 17.28 -9.52
C LEU A 157 1.02 16.54 -10.10
N GLY A 158 1.08 15.21 -9.94
CA GLY A 158 2.13 14.36 -10.47
C GLY A 158 2.22 14.41 -12.00
N ALA A 159 1.08 14.36 -12.70
CA ALA A 159 1.05 14.50 -14.16
C ALA A 159 1.55 15.86 -14.61
N TYR A 160 1.14 16.94 -13.94
CA TYR A 160 1.64 18.28 -14.24
C TYR A 160 3.17 18.36 -14.12
N PHE A 161 3.72 17.90 -12.99
CA PHE A 161 5.17 17.94 -12.78
C PHE A 161 5.94 16.93 -13.63
N ALA A 162 5.35 15.79 -14.00
CA ALA A 162 5.99 14.84 -14.91
C ALA A 162 6.24 15.44 -16.31
N ASN A 163 5.39 16.39 -16.72
CA ASN A 163 5.55 17.09 -18.01
C ASN A 163 6.44 18.36 -17.91
N VAL A 164 6.49 19.01 -16.74
CA VAL A 164 7.26 20.26 -16.54
C VAL A 164 8.65 19.96 -15.97
N SER A 165 8.71 19.31 -14.83
CA SER A 165 9.96 18.94 -14.15
C SER A 165 9.69 17.91 -13.04
N ALA A 166 9.98 16.64 -13.31
CA ALA A 166 9.84 15.58 -12.32
C ALA A 166 10.72 15.83 -11.07
N LYS A 167 11.88 16.46 -11.20
CA LYS A 167 12.74 16.82 -10.05
C LYS A 167 12.04 17.79 -9.10
N THR A 168 11.16 18.65 -9.60
CA THR A 168 10.37 19.57 -8.78
C THR A 168 9.39 18.81 -7.87
N SER A 169 8.76 17.72 -8.36
CA SER A 169 7.88 16.90 -7.53
C SER A 169 8.66 16.22 -6.39
N PHE A 170 9.87 15.73 -6.64
CA PHE A 170 10.75 15.19 -5.61
C PHE A 170 11.11 16.23 -4.55
N PHE A 171 11.49 17.43 -4.98
CA PHE A 171 11.82 18.53 -4.08
C PHE A 171 10.63 18.95 -3.20
N ILE A 172 9.44 19.11 -3.79
CA ILE A 172 8.21 19.44 -3.06
C ILE A 172 7.91 18.36 -2.03
N THR A 173 8.04 17.08 -2.39
CA THR A 173 7.80 15.96 -1.48
C THR A 173 8.80 15.96 -0.33
N GLY A 174 10.08 16.14 -0.60
CA GLY A 174 11.12 16.28 0.43
C GLY A 174 10.84 17.43 1.39
N THR A 175 10.45 18.58 0.86
CA THR A 175 10.07 19.78 1.63
C THR A 175 8.84 19.52 2.48
N THR A 176 7.82 18.81 1.96
CA THR A 176 6.62 18.41 2.73
C THR A 176 6.99 17.54 3.93
N TYR A 177 7.84 16.53 3.73
CA TYR A 177 8.30 15.68 4.83
C TYR A 177 9.14 16.44 5.85
N LEU A 178 10.01 17.36 5.39
CA LEU A 178 10.82 18.20 6.26
C LEU A 178 9.94 19.07 7.17
N PHE A 179 9.02 19.85 6.60
CA PHE A 179 8.13 20.70 7.40
C PHE A 179 7.19 19.89 8.31
N TYR A 180 6.72 18.75 7.84
CA TYR A 180 5.92 17.87 8.68
C TYR A 180 6.74 17.31 9.86
N GLY A 181 7.99 16.90 9.61
CA GLY A 181 8.92 16.47 10.67
C GLY A 181 9.19 17.57 11.69
N LEU A 182 9.43 18.80 11.23
CA LEU A 182 9.62 19.97 12.10
C LEU A 182 8.36 20.29 12.94
N ALA A 183 7.18 20.21 12.35
CA ALA A 183 5.92 20.40 13.05
C ALA A 183 5.71 19.35 14.17
N ILE A 184 5.97 18.08 13.87
CA ILE A 184 5.91 17.00 14.88
C ILE A 184 6.95 17.25 15.97
N LEU A 185 8.19 17.58 15.60
CA LEU A 185 9.27 17.84 16.54
C LEU A 185 8.89 18.98 17.51
N TRP A 186 8.39 20.09 16.98
CA TRP A 186 7.97 21.25 17.76
C TRP A 186 6.88 20.91 18.77
N ILE A 187 5.85 20.14 18.36
CA ILE A 187 4.76 19.75 19.25
C ILE A 187 5.25 18.76 20.30
N LEU A 188 5.97 17.72 19.91
CA LEU A 188 6.42 16.68 20.83
C LEU A 188 7.47 17.17 21.85
N ASN A 189 8.24 18.20 21.52
CA ASN A 189 9.16 18.81 22.49
C ASN A 189 8.44 19.66 23.54
N ARG A 190 7.21 20.11 23.27
CA ARG A 190 6.38 20.83 24.26
C ARG A 190 5.53 19.91 25.13
N MET A 191 5.50 18.61 24.82
CA MET A 191 4.69 17.63 25.53
C MET A 191 5.56 16.76 26.43
N VAL A 192 5.15 16.60 27.68
CA VAL A 192 5.72 15.58 28.57
C VAL A 192 5.08 14.25 28.19
N MET A 193 5.81 13.41 27.47
CA MET A 193 5.34 12.07 27.12
C MET A 193 5.53 11.12 28.29
N ARG A 194 4.44 10.57 28.81
CA ARG A 194 4.51 9.42 29.73
C ARG A 194 4.90 8.20 28.87
N GLN A 195 6.03 7.58 29.18
CA GLN A 195 6.36 6.27 28.64
C GLN A 195 5.39 5.25 29.26
N GLU A 196 4.35 4.87 28.52
CA GLU A 196 3.62 3.66 28.85
C GLU A 196 4.46 2.47 28.35
N GLU A 197 4.94 1.66 29.27
CA GLU A 197 5.49 0.33 28.99
C GLU A 197 4.39 -0.50 28.31
N THR A 198 4.40 -0.54 27.01
CA THR A 198 3.50 -1.41 26.25
C THR A 198 4.06 -2.82 26.27
N GLY A 199 3.68 -3.60 27.27
CA GLY A 199 3.98 -5.04 27.37
C GLY A 199 3.28 -5.90 26.30
N LYS A 200 3.12 -5.38 25.08
CA LYS A 200 2.61 -6.15 23.95
C LYS A 200 3.74 -7.01 23.38
N LYS A 201 3.53 -8.33 23.41
CA LYS A 201 4.40 -9.30 22.75
C LYS A 201 4.62 -8.89 21.29
N ILE A 202 5.85 -8.51 20.94
CA ILE A 202 6.23 -8.14 19.58
C ILE A 202 6.19 -9.43 18.77
N VAL A 203 5.51 -9.38 17.62
CA VAL A 203 5.49 -10.49 16.67
C VAL A 203 6.89 -10.61 16.08
N SER A 204 7.61 -11.67 16.45
CA SER A 204 8.91 -11.96 15.88
C SER A 204 8.76 -12.44 14.43
N PHE A 205 9.76 -12.13 13.59
CA PHE A 205 9.88 -12.71 12.24
C PHE A 205 9.83 -14.25 12.27
N VAL A 206 10.46 -14.86 13.30
CA VAL A 206 10.46 -16.31 13.51
C VAL A 206 9.04 -16.84 13.77
N ASP A 207 8.24 -16.14 14.59
CA ASP A 207 6.85 -16.56 14.88
C ASP A 207 5.97 -16.47 13.64
N ALA A 208 6.14 -15.39 12.84
CA ALA A 208 5.42 -15.23 11.58
C ALA A 208 5.80 -16.34 10.57
N PHE A 209 7.09 -16.67 10.45
CA PHE A 209 7.56 -17.74 9.58
C PHE A 209 7.10 -19.12 10.04
N LYS A 210 7.03 -19.36 11.36
CA LYS A 210 6.51 -20.58 11.95
C LYS A 210 5.05 -20.83 11.54
N ILE A 211 4.20 -19.78 11.57
CA ILE A 211 2.80 -19.89 11.12
C ILE A 211 2.74 -20.28 9.64
N ILE A 212 3.51 -19.62 8.78
CA ILE A 212 3.52 -19.95 7.35
C ILE A 212 3.91 -21.42 7.12
N ARG A 213 4.83 -21.94 7.94
CA ARG A 213 5.30 -23.33 7.84
C ARG A 213 4.26 -24.34 8.37
N THR A 214 3.56 -24.03 9.45
CA THR A 214 2.69 -24.96 10.17
C THR A 214 1.24 -24.88 9.71
N ASP A 215 0.69 -23.70 9.41
CA ASP A 215 -0.70 -23.54 8.99
C ASP A 215 -0.84 -23.61 7.47
N LYS A 216 -1.34 -24.78 7.02
CA LYS A 216 -1.53 -25.04 5.57
C LYS A 216 -2.62 -24.15 4.96
N ALA A 217 -3.71 -23.86 5.68
CA ALA A 217 -4.78 -23.01 5.17
C ALA A 217 -4.31 -21.55 5.02
N PHE A 218 -3.59 -21.03 6.02
CA PHE A 218 -2.98 -19.71 5.96
C PHE A 218 -1.95 -19.60 4.83
N ARG A 219 -1.13 -20.62 4.63
CA ARG A 219 -0.13 -20.65 3.54
C ARG A 219 -0.79 -20.55 2.17
N TYR A 220 -1.89 -21.28 1.91
CA TYR A 220 -2.65 -21.14 0.68
C TYR A 220 -3.21 -19.72 0.50
N LEU A 221 -3.81 -19.14 1.55
CA LEU A 221 -4.28 -17.75 1.52
C LEU A 221 -3.15 -16.78 1.17
N LEU A 222 -1.98 -16.95 1.79
CA LEU A 222 -0.83 -16.09 1.57
C LEU A 222 -0.32 -16.18 0.12
N PHE A 223 -0.19 -17.37 -0.46
CA PHE A 223 0.20 -17.53 -1.86
C PHE A 223 -0.83 -16.92 -2.81
N GLY A 224 -2.12 -17.10 -2.55
CA GLY A 224 -3.17 -16.49 -3.34
C GLY A 224 -3.09 -14.97 -3.35
N ILE A 225 -2.90 -14.33 -2.18
CA ILE A 225 -2.81 -12.87 -2.10
C ILE A 225 -1.48 -12.33 -2.64
N ILE A 226 -0.39 -13.10 -2.62
CA ILE A 226 0.86 -12.74 -3.30
C ILE A 226 0.62 -12.62 -4.81
N LEU A 227 -0.08 -13.59 -5.42
CA LEU A 227 -0.42 -13.54 -6.85
C LEU A 227 -1.30 -12.33 -7.19
N ILE A 228 -2.28 -12.01 -6.36
CA ILE A 228 -3.09 -10.79 -6.50
C ILE A 228 -2.22 -9.53 -6.43
N ASN A 229 -1.29 -9.46 -5.47
CA ASN A 229 -0.41 -8.30 -5.32
C ASN A 229 0.55 -8.14 -6.50
N ILE A 230 1.02 -9.23 -7.11
CA ILE A 230 1.80 -9.19 -8.36
C ILE A 230 1.01 -8.49 -9.48
N GLY A 231 -0.29 -8.78 -9.60
CA GLY A 231 -1.17 -8.10 -10.56
C GLY A 231 -1.50 -6.67 -10.14
N TYR A 232 -1.86 -6.47 -8.88
CA TYR A 232 -2.28 -5.18 -8.36
C TYR A 232 -1.22 -4.08 -8.53
N VAL A 233 0.02 -4.41 -8.22
CA VAL A 233 1.12 -3.44 -8.27
C VAL A 233 1.47 -2.99 -9.69
N GLN A 234 0.97 -3.68 -10.74
CA GLN A 234 1.17 -3.26 -12.12
C GLN A 234 0.55 -1.89 -12.40
N LEU A 235 -0.55 -1.54 -11.69
CA LEU A 235 -1.20 -0.24 -11.81
C LEU A 235 -0.21 0.91 -11.55
N ASP A 236 0.64 0.78 -10.52
CA ASP A 236 1.55 1.85 -10.10
C ASP A 236 2.96 1.71 -10.68
N SER A 237 3.33 0.55 -11.25
CA SER A 237 4.71 0.28 -11.68
C SER A 237 4.89 0.25 -13.21
N ASN A 238 4.29 -0.72 -13.88
CA ASN A 238 4.52 -0.94 -15.31
C ASN A 238 3.46 -0.28 -16.22
N PHE A 239 2.23 -0.15 -15.73
CA PHE A 239 1.16 0.49 -16.49
C PHE A 239 1.44 1.95 -16.86
N PRO A 240 1.96 2.83 -15.96
CA PRO A 240 2.31 4.19 -16.33
C PRO A 240 3.36 4.26 -17.44
N GLN A 241 4.39 3.40 -17.40
CA GLN A 241 5.39 3.31 -18.46
C GLN A 241 4.77 2.87 -19.78
N PHE A 242 3.91 1.85 -19.74
CA PHE A 242 3.21 1.31 -20.92
C PHE A 242 2.33 2.39 -21.56
N LEU A 243 1.53 3.11 -20.79
CA LEU A 243 0.68 4.19 -21.29
C LEU A 243 1.51 5.34 -21.87
N ALA A 244 2.55 5.77 -21.15
CA ALA A 244 3.41 6.88 -21.59
C ALA A 244 4.15 6.59 -22.90
N LYS A 245 4.44 5.29 -23.19
CA LYS A 245 5.05 4.86 -24.47
C LYS A 245 4.01 4.64 -25.57
N LYS A 246 2.81 4.18 -25.22
CA LYS A 246 1.78 3.79 -26.20
C LYS A 246 0.94 4.97 -26.68
N LEU A 247 0.67 5.95 -25.82
CA LEU A 247 -0.24 7.07 -26.10
C LEU A 247 0.46 8.41 -25.84
N GLY A 248 0.26 9.38 -26.73
CA GLY A 248 0.82 10.72 -26.58
C GLY A 248 0.37 11.43 -25.28
N ASN A 249 -0.86 11.17 -24.83
CA ASN A 249 -1.45 11.67 -23.59
C ASN A 249 -1.51 10.60 -22.48
N GLY A 250 -0.64 9.59 -22.55
CA GLY A 250 -0.66 8.46 -21.61
C GLY A 250 -0.42 8.85 -20.13
N VAL A 251 0.36 9.91 -19.90
CA VAL A 251 0.63 10.41 -18.54
C VAL A 251 -0.62 11.05 -17.93
N GLU A 252 -1.34 11.84 -18.70
CA GLU A 252 -2.60 12.47 -18.29
C GLU A 252 -3.67 11.42 -18.02
N ILE A 253 -3.83 10.46 -18.92
CA ILE A 253 -4.74 9.33 -18.74
C ILE A 253 -4.41 8.61 -17.43
N PHE A 254 -3.15 8.24 -17.19
CA PHE A 254 -2.73 7.56 -15.98
C PHE A 254 -3.08 8.34 -14.70
N SER A 255 -2.82 9.65 -14.67
CA SER A 255 -3.11 10.46 -13.50
C SER A 255 -4.61 10.52 -13.17
N VAL A 256 -5.44 10.65 -14.20
CA VAL A 256 -6.91 10.65 -14.04
C VAL A 256 -7.40 9.28 -13.59
N LEU A 257 -6.83 8.18 -14.09
CA LEU A 257 -7.19 6.83 -13.66
C LEU A 257 -6.89 6.58 -12.18
N LEU A 258 -5.73 7.05 -11.67
CA LEU A 258 -5.43 6.96 -10.23
C LEU A 258 -6.42 7.77 -9.39
N THR A 259 -6.82 8.96 -9.88
CA THR A 259 -7.85 9.76 -9.21
C THR A 259 -9.21 9.06 -9.22
N ILE A 260 -9.61 8.50 -10.37
CA ILE A 260 -10.86 7.71 -10.50
C ILE A 260 -10.83 6.51 -9.56
N ASN A 261 -9.72 5.76 -9.51
CA ASN A 261 -9.56 4.64 -8.58
C ASN A 261 -9.78 5.07 -7.14
N ALA A 262 -9.09 6.12 -6.67
CA ALA A 262 -9.24 6.62 -5.31
C ALA A 262 -10.68 7.08 -4.99
N VAL A 263 -11.32 7.80 -5.93
CA VAL A 263 -12.70 8.27 -5.80
C VAL A 263 -13.68 7.08 -5.77
N MET A 264 -13.51 6.11 -6.68
CA MET A 264 -14.34 4.91 -6.69
C MET A 264 -14.22 4.12 -5.39
N VAL A 265 -13.01 3.93 -4.85
CA VAL A 265 -12.82 3.26 -3.56
C VAL A 265 -13.56 4.00 -2.46
N VAL A 266 -13.45 5.33 -2.36
CA VAL A 266 -14.14 6.12 -1.32
C VAL A 266 -15.67 5.97 -1.38
N PHE A 267 -16.24 6.07 -2.56
CA PHE A 267 -17.71 6.07 -2.72
C PHE A 267 -18.33 4.68 -2.84
N LEU A 268 -17.62 3.73 -3.46
CA LEU A 268 -18.16 2.41 -3.75
C LEU A 268 -17.75 1.34 -2.74
N GLN A 269 -16.74 1.58 -1.89
CA GLN A 269 -16.28 0.60 -0.89
C GLN A 269 -17.43 0.08 -0.02
N MET A 270 -18.21 0.97 0.60
CA MET A 270 -19.32 0.59 1.45
C MET A 270 -20.48 -0.08 0.70
N PRO A 271 -21.02 0.49 -0.39
CA PRO A 271 -22.07 -0.15 -1.17
C PRO A 271 -21.70 -1.55 -1.67
N ILE A 272 -20.50 -1.69 -2.25
CA ILE A 272 -20.04 -2.98 -2.78
C ILE A 272 -19.79 -3.98 -1.65
N SER A 273 -19.18 -3.56 -0.53
CA SER A 273 -18.96 -4.43 0.62
C SER A 273 -20.28 -4.92 1.21
N HIS A 274 -21.26 -4.05 1.37
CA HIS A 274 -22.59 -4.44 1.86
C HIS A 274 -23.30 -5.43 0.91
N PHE A 275 -23.19 -5.22 -0.40
CA PHE A 275 -23.69 -6.17 -1.38
C PHE A 275 -22.96 -7.53 -1.31
N ALA A 276 -21.64 -7.49 -1.12
CA ALA A 276 -20.79 -8.67 -1.01
C ALA A 276 -21.09 -9.52 0.23
N GLU A 277 -21.62 -8.96 1.31
CA GLU A 277 -22.06 -9.71 2.51
C GLU A 277 -23.14 -10.78 2.22
N LYS A 278 -23.88 -10.64 1.11
CA LYS A 278 -24.87 -11.63 0.67
C LYS A 278 -24.25 -12.91 0.13
N PHE A 279 -22.95 -12.91 -0.15
CA PHE A 279 -22.22 -14.04 -0.74
C PHE A 279 -21.26 -14.65 0.28
N LYS A 280 -20.89 -15.91 0.05
CA LYS A 280 -19.83 -16.56 0.84
C LYS A 280 -18.49 -15.84 0.60
N LEU A 281 -17.72 -15.61 1.64
CA LEU A 281 -16.44 -14.90 1.59
C LEU A 281 -15.52 -15.40 0.45
N MET A 282 -15.47 -16.72 0.25
CA MET A 282 -14.70 -17.33 -0.83
C MET A 282 -15.19 -16.91 -2.24
N GLN A 283 -16.51 -16.82 -2.43
CA GLN A 283 -17.09 -16.36 -3.72
C GLN A 283 -16.69 -14.92 -3.99
N VAL A 284 -16.74 -14.06 -2.96
CA VAL A 284 -16.30 -12.65 -3.07
C VAL A 284 -14.83 -12.55 -3.47
N MET A 285 -13.96 -13.38 -2.87
CA MET A 285 -12.53 -13.42 -3.22
C MET A 285 -12.32 -13.90 -4.66
N VAL A 286 -13.04 -14.90 -5.12
CA VAL A 286 -12.98 -15.40 -6.52
C VAL A 286 -13.46 -14.32 -7.48
N PHE A 287 -14.61 -13.68 -7.23
CA PHE A 287 -15.09 -12.58 -8.06
C PHE A 287 -14.10 -11.43 -8.11
N GLY A 288 -13.54 -11.02 -6.95
CA GLY A 288 -12.50 -9.98 -6.89
C GLY A 288 -11.29 -10.33 -7.74
N SER A 289 -10.83 -11.58 -7.71
CA SER A 289 -9.71 -12.06 -8.55
C SER A 289 -10.04 -12.00 -10.04
N ILE A 290 -11.27 -12.37 -10.43
CA ILE A 290 -11.72 -12.27 -11.82
C ILE A 290 -11.75 -10.82 -12.29
N PHE A 291 -12.31 -9.90 -11.49
CA PHE A 291 -12.36 -8.47 -11.82
C PHE A 291 -10.96 -7.87 -11.95
N ILE A 292 -10.01 -8.17 -11.05
CA ILE A 292 -8.61 -7.75 -11.18
C ILE A 292 -8.01 -8.27 -12.49
N THR A 293 -8.22 -9.56 -12.80
CA THR A 293 -7.70 -10.18 -14.03
C THR A 293 -8.24 -9.50 -15.29
N VAL A 294 -9.56 -9.29 -15.37
CA VAL A 294 -10.21 -8.64 -16.51
C VAL A 294 -9.72 -7.20 -16.66
N GLY A 295 -9.59 -6.46 -15.54
CA GLY A 295 -9.04 -5.12 -15.54
C GLY A 295 -7.59 -5.08 -16.05
N LEU A 296 -6.73 -6.01 -15.61
CA LEU A 296 -5.35 -6.13 -16.08
C LEU A 296 -5.27 -6.43 -17.59
N ILE A 297 -6.06 -7.38 -18.07
CA ILE A 297 -6.13 -7.68 -19.51
C ILE A 297 -6.59 -6.44 -20.27
N GLY A 298 -7.59 -5.73 -19.75
CA GLY A 298 -8.08 -4.47 -20.30
C GLY A 298 -6.98 -3.40 -20.39
N PHE A 299 -6.11 -3.27 -19.40
CA PHE A 299 -4.97 -2.34 -19.42
C PHE A 299 -4.02 -2.62 -20.60
N GLY A 300 -3.79 -3.87 -20.97
CA GLY A 300 -3.01 -4.22 -22.17
C GLY A 300 -3.63 -3.74 -23.48
N HIS A 301 -4.97 -3.61 -23.53
CA HIS A 301 -5.73 -3.25 -24.73
C HIS A 301 -6.19 -1.78 -24.76
N VAL A 302 -5.67 -0.93 -23.85
CA VAL A 302 -6.01 0.49 -23.84
C VAL A 302 -5.62 1.17 -25.16
N THR A 303 -6.60 1.84 -25.78
CA THR A 303 -6.43 2.64 -27.01
C THR A 303 -6.73 4.13 -26.81
N GLY A 304 -7.28 4.51 -25.65
CA GLY A 304 -7.64 5.87 -25.32
C GLY A 304 -8.41 5.95 -24.00
N TRP A 305 -9.02 7.09 -23.73
CA TRP A 305 -9.70 7.41 -22.46
C TRP A 305 -10.77 6.40 -22.06
N VAL A 306 -11.67 6.06 -22.98
CA VAL A 306 -12.82 5.19 -22.69
C VAL A 306 -12.36 3.80 -22.26
N THR A 307 -11.48 3.18 -23.02
CA THR A 307 -10.96 1.83 -22.73
C THR A 307 -10.15 1.82 -21.43
N ALA A 308 -9.41 2.90 -21.16
CA ALA A 308 -8.63 3.06 -19.93
C ALA A 308 -9.54 3.18 -18.68
N ILE A 309 -10.59 4.02 -18.75
CA ILE A 309 -11.54 4.21 -17.65
C ILE A 309 -12.32 2.94 -17.36
N ILE A 310 -12.82 2.25 -18.39
CA ILE A 310 -13.54 0.98 -18.20
C ILE A 310 -12.65 -0.06 -17.54
N SER A 311 -11.41 -0.22 -18.03
CA SER A 311 -10.45 -1.19 -17.47
C SER A 311 -10.11 -0.87 -16.01
N ALA A 312 -9.89 0.42 -15.68
CA ALA A 312 -9.62 0.87 -14.33
C ALA A 312 -10.83 0.68 -13.40
N ALA A 313 -12.04 0.94 -13.88
CA ALA A 313 -13.26 0.74 -13.11
C ALA A 313 -13.47 -0.74 -12.77
N ILE A 314 -13.29 -1.64 -13.74
CA ILE A 314 -13.34 -3.10 -13.52
C ILE A 314 -12.29 -3.54 -12.52
N PHE A 315 -11.04 -3.08 -12.68
CA PHE A 315 -9.93 -3.38 -11.79
C PHE A 315 -10.22 -2.92 -10.35
N THR A 316 -10.75 -1.69 -10.17
CA THR A 316 -11.09 -1.10 -8.88
C THR A 316 -12.22 -1.86 -8.17
N ILE A 317 -13.20 -2.38 -8.89
CA ILE A 317 -14.23 -3.26 -8.30
C ILE A 317 -13.57 -4.52 -7.73
N GLY A 318 -12.63 -5.11 -8.46
CA GLY A 318 -11.83 -6.24 -7.97
C GLY A 318 -11.05 -5.92 -6.71
N GLU A 319 -10.42 -4.76 -6.64
CA GLU A 319 -9.71 -4.23 -5.48
C GLU A 319 -10.62 -4.13 -4.25
N ILE A 320 -11.79 -3.49 -4.41
CA ILE A 320 -12.79 -3.30 -3.35
C ILE A 320 -13.27 -4.64 -2.78
N LEU A 321 -13.40 -5.67 -3.62
CA LEU A 321 -13.83 -7.00 -3.21
C LEU A 321 -12.71 -7.78 -2.49
N ILE A 322 -11.46 -7.74 -3.02
CA ILE A 322 -10.41 -8.67 -2.58
C ILE A 322 -9.75 -8.26 -1.27
N PHE A 323 -9.41 -6.97 -1.08
CA PHE A 323 -8.58 -6.57 0.05
C PHE A 323 -9.30 -6.67 1.40
N PRO A 324 -10.57 -6.23 1.57
CA PRO A 324 -11.31 -6.45 2.81
C PRO A 324 -11.55 -7.94 3.08
N SER A 325 -11.90 -8.69 2.02
CA SER A 325 -12.16 -10.14 2.13
C SER A 325 -10.92 -10.93 2.54
N ASN A 326 -9.74 -10.54 2.06
CA ASN A 326 -8.48 -11.13 2.50
C ASN A 326 -8.21 -10.89 4.00
N ASN A 327 -8.45 -9.67 4.48
CA ASN A 327 -8.28 -9.36 5.90
C ASN A 327 -9.28 -10.14 6.77
N MET A 328 -10.53 -10.28 6.31
CA MET A 328 -11.56 -11.06 6.99
C MET A 328 -11.21 -12.56 7.01
N MET A 329 -10.68 -13.11 5.90
CA MET A 329 -10.23 -14.50 5.86
C MET A 329 -9.04 -14.73 6.79
N MET A 330 -8.09 -13.79 6.87
CA MET A 330 -7.01 -13.86 7.86
C MET A 330 -7.54 -13.89 9.31
N ASP A 331 -8.54 -13.07 9.62
CA ASP A 331 -9.15 -13.05 10.94
C ASP A 331 -9.86 -14.37 11.28
N HIS A 332 -10.54 -14.98 10.30
CA HIS A 332 -11.17 -16.29 10.47
C HIS A 332 -10.17 -17.43 10.69
N LEU A 333 -9.00 -17.37 10.05
CA LEU A 333 -7.94 -18.38 10.20
C LEU A 333 -7.21 -18.24 11.54
N ALA A 334 -7.07 -17.02 12.03
CA ALA A 334 -6.25 -16.71 13.20
C ALA A 334 -6.95 -17.11 14.52
N PRO A 335 -6.33 -17.97 15.36
CA PRO A 335 -6.76 -18.13 16.74
C PRO A 335 -6.71 -16.80 17.49
N GLU A 336 -7.63 -16.56 18.42
CA GLU A 336 -7.75 -15.26 19.11
C GLU A 336 -6.43 -14.79 19.74
N HIS A 337 -5.71 -15.70 20.40
CA HIS A 337 -4.43 -15.41 21.06
C HIS A 337 -3.24 -15.22 20.08
N LEU A 338 -3.40 -15.56 18.78
CA LEU A 338 -2.37 -15.45 17.74
C LEU A 338 -2.73 -14.44 16.62
N ARG A 339 -3.85 -13.71 16.73
CA ARG A 339 -4.29 -12.76 15.71
C ARG A 339 -3.16 -11.82 15.26
N GLY A 340 -2.44 -11.22 16.20
CA GLY A 340 -1.31 -10.34 15.89
C GLY A 340 -0.23 -11.03 15.05
N THR A 341 0.08 -12.29 15.36
CA THR A 341 1.11 -13.08 14.65
C THR A 341 0.64 -13.43 13.23
N TYR A 342 -0.65 -13.78 13.03
CA TYR A 342 -1.22 -14.03 11.70
C TYR A 342 -1.22 -12.77 10.83
N PHE A 343 -1.63 -11.62 11.37
CA PHE A 343 -1.57 -10.36 10.63
C PHE A 343 -0.13 -9.91 10.34
N GLY A 344 0.80 -10.18 11.26
CA GLY A 344 2.24 -10.00 11.03
C GLY A 344 2.76 -10.90 9.90
N ALA A 345 2.44 -12.20 9.92
CA ALA A 345 2.77 -13.13 8.85
C ALA A 345 2.11 -12.74 7.52
N GLY A 346 0.92 -12.14 7.56
CA GLY A 346 0.23 -11.60 6.38
C GLY A 346 1.01 -10.47 5.67
N GLN A 347 1.99 -9.81 6.33
CA GLN A 347 2.83 -8.80 5.69
C GLN A 347 3.74 -9.40 4.59
N PHE A 348 4.00 -10.70 4.62
CA PHE A 348 4.72 -11.39 3.53
C PHE A 348 4.00 -11.28 2.16
N LYS A 349 2.72 -10.91 2.13
CA LYS A 349 2.03 -10.55 0.87
C LYS A 349 2.75 -9.45 0.08
N LYS A 350 3.51 -8.56 0.75
CA LYS A 350 4.32 -7.51 0.11
C LYS A 350 5.44 -8.07 -0.78
N ILE A 351 5.78 -9.34 -0.66
CA ILE A 351 6.67 -10.03 -1.61
C ILE A 351 6.09 -9.95 -3.02
N GLY A 352 4.75 -10.01 -3.18
CA GLY A 352 4.09 -9.79 -4.46
C GLY A 352 4.34 -8.38 -5.01
N ASN A 353 4.37 -7.36 -4.14
CA ASN A 353 4.67 -5.98 -4.54
C ASN A 353 6.15 -5.76 -4.90
N PHE A 354 7.06 -6.64 -4.46
CA PHE A 354 8.45 -6.66 -4.89
C PHE A 354 8.63 -7.41 -6.22
N ILE A 355 8.11 -8.63 -6.29
CA ILE A 355 8.25 -9.48 -7.49
C ILE A 355 7.49 -8.90 -8.68
N GLY A 356 6.30 -8.33 -8.45
CA GLY A 356 5.41 -7.86 -9.50
C GLY A 356 6.04 -6.85 -10.45
N PRO A 357 6.62 -5.74 -9.99
CA PRO A 357 7.27 -4.74 -10.85
C PRO A 357 8.44 -5.33 -11.65
N ILE A 358 9.24 -6.22 -11.04
CA ILE A 358 10.37 -6.87 -11.68
C ILE A 358 9.87 -7.80 -12.79
N MET A 359 8.91 -8.67 -12.48
CA MET A 359 8.33 -9.61 -13.42
C MET A 359 7.64 -8.87 -14.59
N GLY A 360 6.87 -7.83 -14.28
CA GLY A 360 6.23 -7.00 -15.30
C GLY A 360 7.25 -6.26 -16.16
N GLY A 361 8.28 -5.68 -15.56
CA GLY A 361 9.38 -5.03 -16.28
C GLY A 361 10.15 -5.99 -17.19
N TYR A 362 10.44 -7.21 -16.70
CA TYR A 362 11.08 -8.25 -17.52
C TYR A 362 10.20 -8.65 -18.71
N LEU A 363 8.93 -8.95 -18.46
CA LEU A 363 7.99 -9.33 -19.52
C LEU A 363 7.77 -8.19 -20.54
N MET A 364 7.66 -6.94 -20.08
CA MET A 364 7.49 -5.79 -20.96
C MET A 364 8.74 -5.50 -21.80
N GLY A 365 9.93 -5.83 -21.30
CA GLY A 365 11.19 -5.67 -22.03
C GLY A 365 11.42 -6.73 -23.12
N HIS A 366 10.85 -7.95 -22.95
CA HIS A 366 11.05 -9.06 -23.88
C HIS A 366 9.84 -9.39 -24.74
N LEU A 367 8.65 -9.00 -24.27
CA LEU A 367 7.38 -9.23 -24.93
C LEU A 367 6.68 -7.89 -25.17
N GLN A 368 5.62 -7.90 -25.97
CA GLN A 368 4.77 -6.72 -26.08
C GLN A 368 4.02 -6.48 -24.74
N GLY A 369 3.81 -5.21 -24.38
CA GLY A 369 3.15 -4.86 -23.12
C GLY A 369 1.76 -5.49 -22.97
N GLN A 370 1.03 -5.73 -24.06
CA GLN A 370 -0.23 -6.47 -24.05
C GLN A 370 -0.07 -7.89 -23.49
N MET A 371 0.97 -8.60 -23.92
CA MET A 371 1.26 -9.97 -23.46
C MET A 371 1.69 -9.99 -21.98
N MET A 372 2.41 -8.97 -21.52
CA MET A 372 2.74 -8.81 -20.12
C MET A 372 1.48 -8.74 -19.24
N PHE A 373 0.51 -7.89 -19.62
CA PHE A 373 -0.74 -7.77 -18.87
C PHE A 373 -1.61 -9.04 -18.92
N LEU A 374 -1.60 -9.75 -20.05
CA LEU A 374 -2.30 -11.03 -20.20
C LEU A 374 -1.69 -12.09 -19.27
N ILE A 375 -0.37 -12.26 -19.29
CA ILE A 375 0.35 -13.26 -18.48
C ILE A 375 0.16 -12.97 -16.97
N ILE A 376 0.34 -11.71 -16.56
CA ILE A 376 0.18 -11.32 -15.16
C ILE A 376 -1.29 -11.42 -14.73
N GLY A 377 -2.23 -11.07 -15.60
CA GLY A 377 -3.66 -11.24 -15.33
C GLY A 377 -4.01 -12.72 -15.10
N LEU A 378 -3.55 -13.62 -15.96
CA LEU A 378 -3.76 -15.07 -15.79
C LEU A 378 -3.07 -15.63 -14.54
N ALA A 379 -1.87 -15.14 -14.21
CA ALA A 379 -1.20 -15.48 -12.94
C ALA A 379 -2.04 -15.03 -11.74
N SER A 380 -2.61 -13.81 -11.79
CA SER A 380 -3.52 -13.30 -10.76
C SER A 380 -4.79 -14.14 -10.64
N LEU A 381 -5.35 -14.62 -11.75
CA LEU A 381 -6.49 -15.56 -11.75
C LEU A 381 -6.13 -16.87 -11.07
N GLY A 382 -4.87 -17.32 -11.17
CA GLY A 382 -4.37 -18.50 -10.46
C GLY A 382 -4.52 -18.41 -8.94
N SER A 383 -4.68 -17.22 -8.37
CA SER A 383 -4.99 -17.02 -6.95
C SER A 383 -6.27 -17.74 -6.51
N THR A 384 -7.24 -17.87 -7.41
CA THR A 384 -8.52 -18.57 -7.14
C THR A 384 -8.32 -20.04 -6.76
N LEU A 385 -7.32 -20.70 -7.34
CA LEU A 385 -6.95 -22.07 -7.02
C LEU A 385 -6.42 -22.17 -5.58
N PHE A 386 -5.56 -21.22 -5.19
CA PHE A 386 -5.01 -21.16 -3.84
C PHE A 386 -6.10 -20.80 -2.81
N PHE A 387 -6.96 -19.84 -3.10
CA PHE A 387 -8.05 -19.47 -2.19
C PHE A 387 -9.02 -20.61 -1.98
N THR A 388 -9.42 -21.32 -3.04
CA THR A 388 -10.34 -22.47 -2.93
C THR A 388 -9.70 -23.64 -2.19
N ALA A 389 -8.42 -23.94 -2.42
CA ALA A 389 -7.66 -24.96 -1.69
C ALA A 389 -7.53 -24.61 -0.20
N GLY A 390 -7.23 -23.33 0.09
CA GLY A 390 -7.14 -22.81 1.46
C GLY A 390 -8.44 -22.94 2.21
N ASN A 391 -9.56 -22.56 1.58
CA ASN A 391 -10.89 -22.70 2.18
C ASN A 391 -11.28 -24.15 2.45
N LYS A 392 -11.03 -25.06 1.50
CA LYS A 392 -11.26 -26.51 1.72
C LYS A 392 -10.45 -27.03 2.91
N THR A 393 -9.19 -26.62 3.02
CA THR A 393 -8.32 -27.00 4.14
C THR A 393 -8.84 -26.45 5.46
N TYR A 394 -9.27 -25.20 5.50
CA TYR A 394 -9.85 -24.56 6.68
C TYR A 394 -11.13 -25.26 7.16
N LEU A 395 -12.05 -25.56 6.24
CA LEU A 395 -13.30 -26.25 6.59
C LEU A 395 -13.05 -27.64 7.19
N LYS A 396 -12.15 -28.43 6.60
CA LYS A 396 -11.75 -29.75 7.16
C LYS A 396 -11.15 -29.61 8.57
N MET A 397 -10.27 -28.59 8.79
CA MET A 397 -9.71 -28.37 10.12
C MET A 397 -10.78 -27.98 11.16
N LYS A 398 -11.80 -27.24 10.74
CA LYS A 398 -12.91 -26.85 11.60
C LYS A 398 -13.79 -28.06 11.97
N GLU A 399 -14.10 -28.93 11.03
CA GLU A 399 -14.83 -30.16 11.25
C GLU A 399 -14.10 -31.08 12.24
N THR A 400 -12.82 -31.37 12.02
CA THR A 400 -12.00 -32.18 12.93
C THR A 400 -11.90 -31.59 14.35
N ARG A 401 -11.88 -30.29 14.51
CA ARG A 401 -11.90 -29.67 15.84
C ARG A 401 -13.24 -29.84 16.55
N LEU A 402 -14.34 -29.77 15.84
CA LEU A 402 -15.67 -29.99 16.39
C LEU A 402 -15.85 -31.47 16.83
N GLU A 403 -15.39 -32.43 16.02
CA GLU A 403 -15.40 -33.85 16.34
C GLU A 403 -14.55 -34.17 17.59
N ASN A 404 -13.41 -33.53 17.77
CA ASN A 404 -12.54 -33.72 18.95
C ASN A 404 -13.01 -32.98 20.21
N SER A 405 -14.05 -32.16 20.12
CA SER A 405 -14.63 -31.39 21.24
C SER A 405 -15.92 -32.02 21.79
N ILE A 406 -16.41 -33.07 21.14
CA ILE A 406 -17.50 -33.95 21.54
C ILE A 406 -16.92 -35.21 22.17
#